data_36ec36a5f1f879a4caf912b0c28e2c8f
#
_entry.id   36ec36a5f1f879a4caf912b0c28e2c8f
#
_cell.length_a   1.000
_cell.length_b   1.000
_cell.length_c   1.000
_cell.angle_alpha   90.00
_cell.angle_beta   90.00
_cell.angle_gamma   90.00
#
_symmetry.space_group_name_H-M   'P 1'
#
loop_
_entity.id
_entity.type
_entity.pdbx_description
1 polymer ?
#
loop_
_entity_poly.entity_id
_entity_poly.type
_entity_poly.pdbx_seq_one_letter_code
_entity_poly.pdbx_strand_id
1 'polypeptide(L)'
;MNTAAHPHREAVGDSFSLPAMIAARGLTFEAVRRIAGVIRPGMTEGAAHDLAQEALEQMGMERLWHKTIIRFGEGTLETFKALAEPDRVLRAQDIFFIDLGVVWNGHEGDAGDTFVVGDDPEMAACAVAARTHWH
;
A
#
# COMPACT_ATOMS: atom_id res chain seq x y z
N MET A 1 -3.28 -2.26 -39.26
CA MET A 1 -3.24 -1.04 -38.46
C MET A 1 -2.66 -1.40 -37.10
N ASN A 2 -1.51 -0.88 -36.81
CA ASN A 2 -0.82 -1.17 -35.55
C ASN A 2 -1.46 -0.30 -34.46
N THR A 3 -2.42 -0.81 -33.73
CA THR A 3 -2.90 -0.16 -32.51
C THR A 3 -1.79 -0.34 -31.47
N ALA A 4 -0.88 0.63 -31.42
CA ALA A 4 0.05 0.75 -30.31
C ALA A 4 -0.79 0.68 -29.02
N ALA A 5 -0.63 -0.38 -28.24
CA ALA A 5 -1.25 -0.51 -26.93
C ALA A 5 -0.84 0.73 -26.14
N HIS A 6 -1.82 1.55 -25.77
CA HIS A 6 -1.55 2.68 -24.88
C HIS A 6 -1.01 2.12 -23.56
N PRO A 7 0.21 2.47 -23.13
CA PRO A 7 0.88 1.85 -22.00
C PRO A 7 0.20 2.13 -20.63
N HIS A 8 -0.97 2.75 -20.64
CA HIS A 8 -1.67 3.20 -19.44
C HIS A 8 -3.14 2.74 -19.37
N ARG A 9 -3.54 1.75 -20.17
CA ARG A 9 -4.89 1.19 -20.08
C ARG A 9 -4.89 -0.06 -19.23
N GLU A 10 -5.83 -0.14 -18.31
CA GLU A 10 -6.18 -1.36 -17.61
C GLU A 10 -6.71 -2.39 -18.61
N ALA A 11 -6.40 -3.65 -18.37
CA ALA A 11 -6.86 -4.75 -19.20
C ALA A 11 -8.36 -4.97 -19.01
N VAL A 12 -9.14 -4.76 -20.07
CA VAL A 12 -10.59 -4.94 -20.09
C VAL A 12 -11.02 -5.72 -21.33
N GLY A 13 -12.21 -6.31 -21.31
CA GLY A 13 -12.73 -7.11 -22.43
C GLY A 13 -11.77 -8.26 -22.75
N ASP A 14 -11.39 -8.40 -24.02
CA ASP A 14 -10.52 -9.48 -24.49
C ASP A 14 -9.09 -9.42 -23.95
N SER A 15 -8.65 -8.27 -23.42
CA SER A 15 -7.33 -8.13 -22.80
C SER A 15 -7.30 -8.49 -21.31
N PHE A 16 -8.46 -8.65 -20.67
CA PHE A 16 -8.56 -9.09 -19.28
C PHE A 16 -8.10 -10.55 -19.14
N SER A 17 -7.32 -10.80 -18.10
CA SER A 17 -6.85 -12.13 -17.73
C SER A 17 -7.07 -12.37 -16.24
N LEU A 18 -7.90 -13.34 -15.91
CA LEU A 18 -8.12 -13.73 -14.50
C LEU A 18 -6.83 -14.17 -13.80
N PRO A 19 -5.94 -14.97 -14.41
CA PRO A 19 -4.64 -15.27 -13.80
C PRO A 19 -3.79 -14.03 -13.54
N ALA A 20 -3.79 -13.05 -14.45
CA ALA A 20 -3.05 -11.80 -14.26
C ALA A 20 -3.68 -10.93 -13.16
N MET A 21 -5.00 -10.92 -13.02
CA MET A 21 -5.68 -10.23 -11.92
C MET A 21 -5.35 -10.87 -10.56
N ILE A 22 -5.34 -12.19 -10.48
CA ILE A 22 -4.93 -12.91 -9.26
C ILE A 22 -3.46 -12.62 -8.93
N ALA A 23 -2.59 -12.57 -9.92
CA ALA A 23 -1.18 -12.22 -9.74
C ALA A 23 -1.03 -10.77 -9.26
N ALA A 24 -1.77 -9.81 -9.84
CA ALA A 24 -1.76 -8.41 -9.42
C ALA A 24 -2.17 -8.26 -7.95
N ARG A 25 -3.22 -8.95 -7.52
CA ARG A 25 -3.62 -9.02 -6.12
C ARG A 25 -2.48 -9.55 -5.23
N GLY A 26 -1.88 -10.67 -5.61
CA GLY A 26 -0.79 -11.28 -4.85
C GLY A 26 0.45 -10.38 -4.72
N LEU A 27 0.86 -9.74 -5.82
CA LEU A 27 1.98 -8.79 -5.84
C LEU A 27 1.71 -7.55 -4.99
N THR A 28 0.47 -7.05 -4.99
CA THR A 28 0.11 -5.88 -4.17
C THR A 28 0.19 -6.21 -2.67
N PHE A 29 -0.34 -7.37 -2.24
CA PHE A 29 -0.17 -7.82 -0.85
C PHE A 29 1.30 -8.10 -0.49
N GLU A 30 2.09 -8.63 -1.42
CA GLU A 30 3.52 -8.82 -1.21
C GLU A 30 4.22 -7.47 -1.01
N ALA A 31 3.89 -6.46 -1.81
CA ALA A 31 4.41 -5.11 -1.67
C ALA A 31 4.08 -4.51 -0.30
N VAL A 32 2.82 -4.62 0.16
CA VAL A 32 2.43 -4.17 1.51
C VAL A 32 3.32 -4.80 2.58
N ARG A 33 3.55 -6.12 2.52
CA ARG A 33 4.40 -6.83 3.50
C ARG A 33 5.87 -6.40 3.42
N ARG A 34 6.41 -6.21 2.21
CA ARG A 34 7.80 -5.76 2.03
C ARG A 34 8.02 -4.37 2.59
N ILE A 35 7.10 -3.44 2.29
CA ILE A 35 7.16 -2.07 2.79
C ILE A 35 7.03 -2.05 4.31
N ALA A 36 6.05 -2.75 4.88
CA ALA A 36 5.91 -2.87 6.33
C ALA A 36 7.16 -3.46 7.00
N GLY A 37 7.82 -4.40 6.33
CA GLY A 37 9.03 -5.04 6.82
C GLY A 37 10.25 -4.12 6.96
N VAL A 38 10.27 -2.97 6.30
CA VAL A 38 11.37 -1.99 6.38
C VAL A 38 11.03 -0.73 7.15
N ILE A 39 9.77 -0.48 7.46
CA ILE A 39 9.34 0.65 8.30
C ILE A 39 9.77 0.41 9.75
N ARG A 40 10.40 1.41 10.36
CA ARG A 40 10.98 1.34 11.71
C ARG A 40 10.67 2.61 12.52
N PRO A 41 10.59 2.51 13.85
CA PRO A 41 10.51 3.67 14.73
C PRO A 41 11.63 4.68 14.44
N GLY A 42 11.28 5.96 14.50
CA GLY A 42 12.18 7.05 14.15
C GLY A 42 12.11 7.49 12.68
N MET A 43 11.49 6.69 11.83
CA MET A 43 11.28 7.01 10.42
C MET A 43 10.13 8.01 10.27
N THR A 44 10.22 8.92 9.30
CA THR A 44 9.12 9.83 8.94
C THR A 44 8.18 9.18 7.93
N GLU A 45 6.92 9.68 7.86
CA GLU A 45 5.99 9.26 6.80
C GLU A 45 6.58 9.49 5.41
N GLY A 46 7.27 10.63 5.20
CA GLY A 46 7.94 10.92 3.93
C GLY A 46 8.98 9.87 3.55
N ALA A 47 9.85 9.49 4.50
CA ALA A 47 10.84 8.43 4.27
C ALA A 47 10.19 7.08 3.98
N ALA A 48 9.07 6.75 4.65
CA ALA A 48 8.32 5.54 4.37
C ALA A 48 7.69 5.54 2.98
N HIS A 49 7.19 6.68 2.51
CA HIS A 49 6.69 6.83 1.13
C HIS A 49 7.79 6.63 0.10
N ASP A 50 8.98 7.19 0.33
CA ASP A 50 10.13 7.01 -0.59
C ASP A 50 10.55 5.54 -0.67
N LEU A 51 10.62 4.84 0.47
CA LEU A 51 10.89 3.40 0.51
C LEU A 51 9.80 2.58 -0.19
N ALA A 52 8.54 2.97 -0.05
CA ALA A 52 7.44 2.30 -0.73
C ALA A 52 7.55 2.44 -2.25
N GLN A 53 7.86 3.63 -2.74
CA GLN A 53 8.06 3.88 -4.16
C GLN A 53 9.21 3.04 -4.70
N GLU A 54 10.35 3.04 -3.99
CA GLU A 54 11.51 2.23 -4.38
C GLU A 54 11.19 0.73 -4.41
N ALA A 55 10.49 0.21 -3.40
CA ALA A 55 10.10 -1.19 -3.34
C ALA A 55 9.18 -1.60 -4.49
N LEU A 56 8.20 -0.75 -4.84
CA LEU A 56 7.28 -0.98 -5.95
C LEU A 56 8.00 -0.97 -7.30
N GLU A 57 8.92 -0.04 -7.50
CA GLU A 57 9.76 0.02 -8.71
C GLU A 57 10.64 -1.23 -8.85
N GLN A 58 11.29 -1.66 -7.76
CA GLN A 58 12.10 -2.89 -7.74
C GLN A 58 11.27 -4.15 -8.02
N MET A 59 10.00 -4.16 -7.63
CA MET A 59 9.07 -5.25 -7.94
C MET A 59 8.53 -5.21 -9.37
N GLY A 60 8.79 -4.14 -10.12
CA GLY A 60 8.38 -4.00 -11.52
C GLY A 60 6.94 -3.52 -11.70
N MET A 61 6.42 -2.69 -10.79
CA MET A 61 5.11 -2.06 -11.00
C MET A 61 5.08 -1.27 -12.31
N GLU A 62 3.94 -1.23 -12.96
CA GLU A 62 3.74 -0.37 -14.13
C GLU A 62 3.48 1.08 -13.71
N ARG A 63 2.55 1.26 -12.79
CA ARG A 63 2.16 2.57 -12.23
C ARG A 63 1.29 2.41 -10.99
N LEU A 64 1.09 3.50 -10.30
CA LEU A 64 0.05 3.63 -9.29
C LEU A 64 -1.25 4.11 -9.97
N TRP A 65 -2.40 3.52 -9.62
CA TRP A 65 -3.70 4.04 -10.03
C TRP A 65 -4.32 4.97 -8.98
N HIS A 66 -3.89 4.87 -7.71
CA HIS A 66 -4.07 5.91 -6.71
C HIS A 66 -2.77 6.13 -5.92
N LYS A 67 -2.69 7.23 -5.20
CA LYS A 67 -1.53 7.53 -4.36
C LYS A 67 -1.30 6.44 -3.32
N THR A 68 -0.07 6.04 -3.11
CA THR A 68 0.32 5.31 -1.91
C THR A 68 -0.05 6.13 -0.68
N ILE A 69 -0.73 5.52 0.29
CA ILE A 69 -1.07 6.16 1.56
C ILE A 69 -0.41 5.37 2.68
N ILE A 70 0.49 6.03 3.40
CA ILE A 70 1.11 5.52 4.62
C ILE A 70 0.86 6.56 5.69
N ARG A 71 0.26 6.15 6.80
CA ARG A 71 -0.06 7.03 7.91
C ARG A 71 0.43 6.43 9.22
N PHE A 72 1.02 7.29 10.06
CA PHE A 72 1.55 6.93 11.36
C PHE A 72 0.70 7.51 12.49
N GLY A 73 0.50 6.75 13.56
CA GLY A 73 -0.13 7.21 14.80
C GLY A 73 -1.47 7.91 14.58
N GLU A 74 -1.59 9.14 15.03
CA GLU A 74 -2.82 9.95 14.89
C GLU A 74 -3.24 10.15 13.43
N GLY A 75 -2.29 10.11 12.48
CA GLY A 75 -2.59 10.17 11.06
C GLY A 75 -3.46 9.03 10.56
N THR A 76 -3.50 7.90 11.27
CA THR A 76 -4.37 6.77 10.94
C THR A 76 -5.86 7.07 11.17
N LEU A 77 -6.19 8.13 11.90
CA LEU A 77 -7.56 8.58 12.13
C LEU A 77 -8.07 9.52 11.02
N GLU A 78 -7.17 9.96 10.16
CA GLU A 78 -7.49 10.86 9.06
C GLU A 78 -8.07 10.13 7.86
N THR A 79 -8.91 10.83 7.10
CA THR A 79 -9.44 10.29 5.84
C THR A 79 -8.39 10.38 4.72
N PHE A 80 -8.63 9.66 3.62
CA PHE A 80 -7.77 9.74 2.42
C PHE A 80 -7.67 11.17 1.82
N LYS A 81 -8.58 12.08 2.19
CA LYS A 81 -8.58 13.48 1.76
C LYS A 81 -7.66 14.37 2.59
N ALA A 82 -7.21 13.89 3.75
CA ALA A 82 -6.30 14.66 4.60
C ALA A 82 -4.97 14.92 3.88
N LEU A 83 -4.38 16.07 4.17
CA LEU A 83 -3.06 16.41 3.66
C LEU A 83 -2.02 15.44 4.24
N ALA A 84 -1.01 15.12 3.43
CA ALA A 84 0.13 14.35 3.90
C ALA A 84 0.91 15.15 4.95
N GLU A 85 1.40 14.45 5.97
CA GLU A 85 2.28 15.02 6.99
C GLU A 85 3.65 14.31 6.91
N PRO A 86 4.49 14.70 5.94
CA PRO A 86 5.72 13.96 5.63
C PRO A 86 6.72 13.92 6.79
N ASP A 87 6.65 14.88 7.72
CA ASP A 87 7.54 14.97 8.88
C ASP A 87 7.03 14.20 10.11
N ARG A 88 5.85 13.58 10.04
CA ARG A 88 5.34 12.77 11.14
C ARG A 88 6.23 11.55 11.35
N VAL A 89 6.69 11.36 12.57
CA VAL A 89 7.63 10.29 12.94
C VAL A 89 6.89 9.11 13.56
N LEU A 90 7.24 7.89 13.15
CA LEU A 90 6.79 6.66 13.79
C LEU A 90 7.45 6.51 15.16
N ARG A 91 6.64 6.34 16.21
CA ARG A 91 7.11 6.18 17.60
C ARG A 91 7.43 4.72 17.90
N ALA A 92 8.10 4.46 19.01
CA ALA A 92 8.44 3.12 19.49
C ALA A 92 7.19 2.28 19.88
N GLN A 93 6.13 2.95 20.33
CA GLN A 93 4.79 2.38 20.57
C GLN A 93 3.84 3.13 19.65
N ASP A 94 3.48 2.52 18.54
CA ASP A 94 2.68 3.19 17.51
C ASP A 94 1.90 2.21 16.64
N ILE A 95 1.00 2.75 15.84
CA ILE A 95 0.22 2.03 14.85
C ILE A 95 0.37 2.75 13.49
N PHE A 96 0.42 2.00 12.42
CA PHE A 96 0.44 2.56 11.07
C PHE A 96 -0.33 1.68 10.09
N PHE A 97 -0.77 2.26 9.00
CA PHE A 97 -1.31 1.49 7.88
C PHE A 97 -0.59 1.83 6.57
N ILE A 98 -0.70 0.90 5.65
CA ILE A 98 -0.27 1.04 4.25
C ILE A 98 -1.47 0.74 3.38
N ASP A 99 -1.71 1.59 2.38
CA ASP A 99 -2.76 1.45 1.38
C ASP A 99 -2.16 1.68 0.00
N LEU A 100 -2.24 0.67 -0.85
CA LEU A 100 -1.61 0.63 -2.17
C LEU A 100 -2.63 0.37 -3.28
N GLY A 101 -2.57 1.20 -4.32
CA GLY A 101 -3.27 0.98 -5.57
C GLY A 101 -2.28 0.87 -6.73
N VAL A 102 -1.96 -0.34 -7.16
CA VAL A 102 -0.86 -0.63 -8.09
C VAL A 102 -1.34 -1.38 -9.32
N VAL A 103 -0.82 -1.01 -10.48
CA VAL A 103 -1.06 -1.73 -11.74
C VAL A 103 0.11 -2.66 -12.05
N TRP A 104 -0.21 -3.93 -12.29
CA TRP A 104 0.71 -4.99 -12.67
C TRP A 104 0.20 -5.68 -13.94
N ASN A 105 0.98 -5.63 -15.02
CA ASN A 105 0.58 -6.22 -16.30
C ASN A 105 -0.87 -5.84 -16.71
N GLY A 106 -1.16 -4.55 -16.65
CA GLY A 106 -2.47 -3.98 -17.01
C GLY A 106 -3.61 -4.25 -16.03
N HIS A 107 -3.37 -4.93 -14.91
CA HIS A 107 -4.40 -5.29 -13.92
C HIS A 107 -4.17 -4.53 -12.61
N GLU A 108 -5.24 -3.96 -12.07
CA GLU A 108 -5.21 -3.21 -10.81
C GLU A 108 -5.22 -4.14 -9.60
N GLY A 109 -4.25 -3.91 -8.70
CA GLY A 109 -4.28 -4.45 -7.35
C GLY A 109 -4.58 -3.33 -6.36
N ASP A 110 -5.45 -3.61 -5.41
CA ASP A 110 -5.81 -2.72 -4.31
C ASP A 110 -5.68 -3.50 -3.01
N ALA A 111 -4.77 -3.09 -2.16
CA ALA A 111 -4.53 -3.77 -0.90
C ALA A 111 -3.97 -2.83 0.15
N GLY A 112 -4.39 -3.07 1.37
CA GLY A 112 -3.87 -2.39 2.54
C GLY A 112 -3.83 -3.29 3.76
N ASP A 113 -3.09 -2.89 4.76
CA ASP A 113 -3.08 -3.55 6.06
C ASP A 113 -2.60 -2.59 7.15
N THR A 114 -2.90 -2.93 8.39
CA THR A 114 -2.57 -2.17 9.59
C THR A 114 -1.53 -2.94 10.41
N PHE A 115 -0.53 -2.23 10.89
CA PHE A 115 0.62 -2.76 11.60
C PHE A 115 0.83 -2.02 12.92
N VAL A 116 1.38 -2.72 13.90
CA VAL A 116 1.69 -2.18 15.22
C VAL A 116 3.18 -2.30 15.49
N VAL A 117 3.75 -1.24 16.07
CA VAL A 117 5.10 -1.23 16.60
C VAL A 117 5.02 -1.18 18.12
N GLY A 118 5.80 -2.03 18.78
CA GLY A 118 5.75 -2.18 20.24
C GLY A 118 4.70 -3.21 20.67
N ASP A 119 4.26 -3.11 21.92
CA ASP A 119 3.44 -4.12 22.59
C ASP A 119 2.14 -3.58 23.20
N ASP A 120 1.68 -2.41 22.76
CA ASP A 120 0.43 -1.82 23.20
C ASP A 120 -0.76 -2.72 22.82
N PRO A 121 -1.52 -3.24 23.80
CA PRO A 121 -2.60 -4.20 23.55
C PRO A 121 -3.82 -3.58 22.84
N GLU A 122 -4.07 -2.28 23.03
CA GLU A 122 -5.18 -1.59 22.36
C GLU A 122 -4.88 -1.40 20.87
N MET A 123 -3.64 -1.01 20.53
CA MET A 123 -3.20 -0.91 19.15
C MET A 123 -3.23 -2.28 18.47
N ALA A 124 -2.78 -3.33 19.15
CA ALA A 124 -2.83 -4.69 18.63
C ALA A 124 -4.28 -5.14 18.37
N ALA A 125 -5.19 -4.88 19.31
CA ALA A 125 -6.61 -5.19 19.15
C ALA A 125 -7.24 -4.42 18.00
N CYS A 126 -6.88 -3.15 17.81
CA CYS A 126 -7.33 -2.31 16.70
C CYS A 126 -6.90 -2.90 15.34
N ALA A 127 -5.65 -3.28 15.19
CA ALA A 127 -5.14 -3.89 13.96
C ALA A 127 -5.84 -5.22 13.63
N VAL A 128 -6.09 -6.06 14.64
CA VAL A 128 -6.87 -7.30 14.47
C VAL A 128 -8.30 -7.00 14.07
N ALA A 129 -8.96 -6.03 14.72
CA ALA A 129 -10.33 -5.64 14.41
C ALA A 129 -10.45 -5.12 12.96
N ALA A 130 -9.50 -4.33 12.48
CA ALA A 130 -9.48 -3.86 11.10
C ALA A 130 -9.52 -5.01 10.09
N ARG A 131 -8.70 -6.05 10.30
CA ARG A 131 -8.71 -7.25 9.45
C ARG A 131 -10.01 -8.04 9.57
N THR A 132 -10.51 -8.22 10.79
CA THR A 132 -11.72 -9.01 11.05
C THR A 132 -12.96 -8.38 10.42
N HIS A 133 -13.07 -7.05 10.45
CA HIS A 133 -14.21 -6.34 9.87
C HIS A 133 -14.14 -6.24 8.34
N TRP A 134 -12.98 -6.41 7.74
CA TRP A 134 -12.82 -6.47 6.29
C TRP A 134 -13.33 -7.81 5.73
N HIS A 135 -13.16 -8.91 6.46
CA HIS A 135 -13.60 -10.25 6.07
C HIS A 135 -15.01 -10.57 6.57
#